data_2edbda68b8f4c9fdbeae6b0e563b39af
#
_entry.id   2edbda68b8f4c9fdbeae6b0e563b39af
#
_cell.length_a   1.000
_cell.length_b   1.000
_cell.length_c   1.000
_cell.angle_alpha   90.00
_cell.angle_beta   90.00
_cell.angle_gamma   90.00
#
_symmetry.space_group_name_H-M   'P 1'
#
loop_
_entity.id
_entity.type
_entity.pdbx_description
1 polymer ?
#
loop_
_entity_poly.entity_id
_entity_poly.type
_entity_poly.pdbx_seq_one_letter_code
_entity_poly.pdbx_strand_id
1 'polypeptide(L)'
;MNKPLDVRLTDAYLAEQIASIPSMNSTGRLPSIAMVHIGMHVRLTNTVEPPEAVTDSTGIVVGLDLHPDDASAAREDGPERPACRVLRRMPLAIIVRLDNVQTEFLPPLPCDLHAATGAVRSCPRCDFRPGCIAVEPQTSRSFPVDIESPTGDMCYSLRVERRQLPITIRAASTLHTLQGVTAEPGLIFHWKFPRFFSDELRWLAIYVALSRPPSFGQLISIGLPKGLRDIIEGGPPEGILTRFNSMFQELEVSTHLRAAKIMADLNW
;
A
#
# COMPACT_ATOMS: atom_id res chain seq x y z
N MET A 1 18.94 -30.54 14.27
CA MET A 1 20.37 -30.17 14.39
C MET A 1 20.51 -28.82 13.64
N ASN A 2 20.70 -27.73 14.37
CA ASN A 2 21.00 -26.43 13.74
C ASN A 2 22.43 -26.52 13.21
N LYS A 3 22.59 -26.55 11.88
CA LYS A 3 23.93 -26.37 11.28
C LYS A 3 24.37 -24.94 11.63
N PRO A 4 25.63 -24.71 12.05
CA PRO A 4 26.14 -23.38 12.26
C PRO A 4 26.03 -22.58 10.96
N LEU A 5 25.60 -21.30 11.09
CA LEU A 5 25.56 -20.39 9.96
C LEU A 5 26.95 -20.29 9.34
N ASP A 6 27.03 -20.38 8.02
CA ASP A 6 28.31 -20.26 7.32
C ASP A 6 28.89 -18.86 7.57
N VAL A 7 30.13 -18.80 8.01
CA VAL A 7 30.88 -17.55 8.28
C VAL A 7 30.94 -16.61 7.06
N ARG A 8 30.65 -17.13 5.84
CA ARG A 8 30.60 -16.36 4.59
C ARG A 8 29.33 -15.52 4.42
N LEU A 9 28.28 -15.77 5.24
CA LEU A 9 27.06 -14.98 5.22
C LEU A 9 27.27 -13.72 6.07
N THR A 10 27.65 -12.62 5.42
CA THR A 10 27.75 -11.33 6.09
C THR A 10 26.37 -10.73 6.33
N ASP A 11 26.23 -9.89 7.36
CA ASP A 11 24.97 -9.16 7.63
C ASP A 11 24.51 -8.32 6.44
N ALA A 12 25.45 -7.76 5.67
CA ALA A 12 25.16 -6.99 4.47
C ALA A 12 24.54 -7.87 3.37
N TYR A 13 25.08 -9.07 3.13
CA TYR A 13 24.53 -10.00 2.15
C TYR A 13 23.14 -10.49 2.56
N LEU A 14 22.95 -10.84 3.82
CA LEU A 14 21.64 -11.22 4.36
C LEU A 14 20.62 -10.11 4.21
N ALA A 15 20.98 -8.89 4.53
CA ALA A 15 20.12 -7.71 4.40
C ALA A 15 19.72 -7.48 2.93
N GLU A 16 20.62 -7.63 1.97
CA GLU A 16 20.34 -7.50 0.55
C GLU A 16 19.37 -8.59 0.06
N GLN A 17 19.61 -9.86 0.43
CA GLN A 17 18.73 -10.97 0.07
C GLN A 17 17.31 -10.79 0.65
N ILE A 18 17.21 -10.38 1.92
CA ILE A 18 15.92 -10.12 2.57
C ILE A 18 15.23 -8.89 1.95
N ALA A 19 15.97 -7.85 1.59
CA ALA A 19 15.41 -6.66 0.94
C ALA A 19 14.91 -6.96 -0.48
N SER A 20 15.50 -7.93 -1.16
CA SER A 20 15.13 -8.32 -2.53
C SER A 20 13.84 -9.14 -2.62
N ILE A 21 13.21 -9.53 -1.49
CA ILE A 21 11.97 -10.32 -1.49
C ILE A 21 10.85 -9.53 -2.20
N PRO A 22 10.37 -10.01 -3.35
CA PRO A 22 9.50 -9.22 -4.23
C PRO A 22 8.06 -9.15 -3.76
N SER A 23 7.62 -10.09 -2.89
CA SER A 23 6.23 -10.20 -2.47
C SER A 23 6.00 -9.60 -1.09
N MET A 24 5.16 -8.55 -1.04
CA MET A 24 4.71 -7.98 0.23
C MET A 24 3.74 -8.90 0.99
N ASN A 25 3.14 -9.89 0.34
CA ASN A 25 2.22 -10.83 1.00
C ASN A 25 2.94 -11.67 2.06
N SER A 26 4.18 -12.12 1.77
CA SER A 26 5.00 -12.89 2.72
C SER A 26 5.47 -12.04 3.91
N THR A 27 5.57 -10.74 3.74
CA THR A 27 6.14 -9.79 4.73
C THR A 27 5.08 -9.01 5.50
N GLY A 28 3.84 -9.50 5.57
CA GLY A 28 2.74 -8.82 6.26
C GLY A 28 2.40 -7.47 5.63
N ARG A 29 2.54 -7.35 4.32
CA ARG A 29 2.36 -6.13 3.52
C ARG A 29 3.31 -4.98 3.85
N LEU A 30 4.40 -5.26 4.55
CA LEU A 30 5.43 -4.26 4.85
C LEU A 30 6.45 -4.19 3.71
N PRO A 31 6.73 -3.01 3.15
CA PRO A 31 7.72 -2.85 2.09
C PRO A 31 9.14 -3.12 2.60
N SER A 32 10.05 -3.51 1.71
CA SER A 32 11.46 -3.68 2.07
C SER A 32 12.16 -2.34 2.31
N ILE A 33 11.84 -1.36 1.50
CA ILE A 33 12.35 0.01 1.58
C ILE A 33 11.15 0.95 1.59
N ALA A 34 11.09 1.86 2.55
CA ALA A 34 10.13 2.94 2.58
C ALA A 34 10.86 4.26 2.32
N MET A 35 10.57 4.90 1.20
CA MET A 35 10.98 6.27 0.93
C MET A 35 9.85 7.20 1.35
N VAL A 36 10.16 8.20 2.17
CA VAL A 36 9.17 9.09 2.74
C VAL A 36 9.65 10.54 2.67
N HIS A 37 8.77 11.43 2.25
CA HIS A 37 8.99 12.86 2.36
C HIS A 37 7.68 13.58 2.71
N ILE A 38 7.77 14.76 3.29
CA ILE A 38 6.60 15.60 3.57
C ILE A 38 5.94 16.00 2.24
N GLY A 39 4.61 15.88 2.18
CA GLY A 39 3.83 16.08 0.95
C GLY A 39 3.67 14.83 0.09
N MET A 40 4.28 13.71 0.46
CA MET A 40 4.12 12.45 -0.26
C MET A 40 2.72 11.89 -0.11
N HIS A 41 2.08 11.55 -1.22
CA HIS A 41 0.82 10.82 -1.21
C HIS A 41 1.08 9.34 -0.92
N VAL A 42 0.46 8.84 0.13
CA VAL A 42 0.65 7.46 0.61
C VAL A 42 -0.66 6.71 0.69
N ARG A 43 -0.53 5.39 0.77
CA ARG A 43 -1.60 4.45 1.08
C ARG A 43 -1.14 3.57 2.24
N LEU A 44 -2.02 3.33 3.20
CA LEU A 44 -1.77 2.39 4.28
C LEU A 44 -1.80 0.95 3.74
N THR A 45 -0.80 0.16 4.07
CA THR A 45 -0.75 -1.25 3.70
C THR A 45 -1.40 -2.15 4.75
N ASN A 46 -1.54 -1.65 5.97
CA ASN A 46 -2.18 -2.33 7.09
C ASN A 46 -3.13 -1.36 7.82
N THR A 47 -4.04 -1.93 8.59
CA THR A 47 -4.90 -1.15 9.50
C THR A 47 -4.06 -0.55 10.63
N VAL A 48 -4.26 0.73 10.89
CA VAL A 48 -3.57 1.51 11.94
C VAL A 48 -4.56 1.91 13.02
N GLU A 49 -5.66 2.59 12.65
CA GLU A 49 -6.66 3.10 13.58
C GLU A 49 -8.07 2.90 13.00
N PRO A 50 -8.76 1.78 13.34
CA PRO A 50 -10.12 1.52 12.83
C PRO A 50 -11.14 2.49 13.48
N PRO A 51 -12.23 2.82 12.82
CA PRO A 51 -12.62 2.35 11.47
C PRO A 51 -12.05 3.18 10.31
N GLU A 52 -11.45 4.35 10.53
CA GLU A 52 -11.10 5.30 9.49
C GLU A 52 -9.75 5.02 8.83
N ALA A 53 -8.74 4.59 9.63
CA ALA A 53 -7.39 4.31 9.15
C ALA A 53 -7.17 2.81 8.96
N VAL A 54 -7.81 2.27 7.95
CA VAL A 54 -7.74 0.84 7.59
C VAL A 54 -6.80 0.62 6.41
N THR A 55 -6.55 -0.65 6.10
CA THR A 55 -5.83 -1.04 4.88
C THR A 55 -6.41 -0.35 3.65
N ASP A 56 -5.54 0.14 2.77
CA ASP A 56 -5.86 0.90 1.56
C ASP A 56 -6.38 2.34 1.80
N SER A 57 -6.54 2.81 3.05
CA SER A 57 -6.76 4.24 3.32
C SER A 57 -5.63 5.08 2.74
N THR A 58 -5.99 6.22 2.15
CA THR A 58 -5.04 7.12 1.49
C THR A 58 -4.89 8.43 2.23
N GLY A 59 -3.76 9.09 2.04
CA GLY A 59 -3.49 10.37 2.69
C GLY A 59 -2.18 10.99 2.23
N ILE A 60 -1.79 12.06 2.90
CA ILE A 60 -0.56 12.81 2.63
C ILE A 60 0.29 12.83 3.89
N VAL A 61 1.59 12.58 3.74
CA VAL A 61 2.57 12.72 4.82
C VAL A 61 2.73 14.21 5.15
N VAL A 62 2.40 14.59 6.37
CA VAL A 62 2.49 15.97 6.86
C VAL A 62 3.59 16.17 7.90
N GLY A 63 4.16 15.08 8.42
CA GLY A 63 5.25 15.16 9.41
C GLY A 63 6.03 13.87 9.52
N LEU A 64 7.24 13.98 10.05
CA LEU A 64 8.16 12.88 10.34
C LEU A 64 8.63 13.02 11.78
N ASP A 65 8.41 11.98 12.57
CA ASP A 65 8.92 11.86 13.93
C ASP A 65 10.12 10.93 13.90
N LEU A 66 11.30 11.52 13.80
CA LEU A 66 12.55 10.79 13.68
C LEU A 66 13.06 10.32 15.05
N HIS A 67 13.78 9.20 15.04
CA HIS A 67 14.56 8.81 16.22
C HIS A 67 15.54 9.92 16.61
N PRO A 68 15.79 10.19 17.91
CA PRO A 68 16.66 11.28 18.37
C PRO A 68 18.05 11.31 17.70
N ASP A 69 18.66 10.13 17.48
CA ASP A 69 19.97 10.01 16.84
C ASP A 69 19.96 10.57 15.39
N ASP A 70 18.88 10.31 14.64
CA ASP A 70 18.73 10.80 13.27
C ASP A 70 18.23 12.25 13.23
N ALA A 71 17.43 12.67 14.21
CA ALA A 71 16.96 14.04 14.33
C ALA A 71 18.10 15.02 14.65
N SER A 72 19.06 14.64 15.51
CA SER A 72 20.24 15.42 15.82
C SER A 72 21.13 15.59 14.58
N ALA A 73 21.43 14.48 13.89
CA ALA A 73 22.23 14.50 12.68
C ALA A 73 21.57 15.31 11.54
N ALA A 74 20.23 15.33 11.47
CA ALA A 74 19.50 16.16 10.50
C ALA A 74 19.59 17.67 10.77
N ARG A 75 19.86 18.08 12.00
CA ARG A 75 20.07 19.49 12.39
C ARG A 75 21.48 19.97 12.08
N GLU A 76 22.45 19.06 12.09
CA GLU A 76 23.86 19.34 11.81
C GLU A 76 24.15 19.49 10.30
N ASP A 77 23.25 18.98 9.43
CA ASP A 77 23.38 19.16 7.99
C ASP A 77 23.31 20.66 7.65
N GLY A 78 24.37 21.15 7.04
CA GLY A 78 24.45 22.53 6.53
C GLY A 78 23.47 22.83 5.40
N PRO A 79 23.60 23.98 4.73
CA PRO A 79 22.71 24.39 3.64
C PRO A 79 22.70 23.44 2.44
N GLU A 80 23.76 22.64 2.25
CA GLU A 80 23.85 21.58 1.24
C GLU A 80 23.26 20.26 1.76
N ARG A 81 21.94 20.21 1.93
CA ARG A 81 21.27 18.97 2.34
C ARG A 81 21.28 17.96 1.21
N PRO A 82 21.58 16.67 1.48
CA PRO A 82 21.46 15.64 0.48
C PRO A 82 19.99 15.51 0.03
N ALA A 83 19.78 15.29 -1.27
CA ALA A 83 18.44 15.10 -1.83
C ALA A 83 17.69 13.89 -1.22
N CYS A 84 18.43 12.91 -0.71
CA CYS A 84 17.91 11.73 -0.02
C CYS A 84 18.83 11.35 1.13
N ARG A 85 18.25 11.00 2.26
CA ARG A 85 18.96 10.54 3.45
C ARG A 85 18.50 9.15 3.86
N VAL A 86 19.45 8.27 4.07
CA VAL A 86 19.22 6.96 4.68
C VAL A 86 19.25 7.14 6.20
N LEU A 87 18.14 6.81 6.86
CA LEU A 87 18.05 6.85 8.31
C LEU A 87 18.83 5.67 8.92
N ARG A 88 19.53 5.90 10.02
CA ARG A 88 20.23 4.87 10.80
C ARG A 88 19.28 4.07 11.67
N ARG A 89 18.20 4.72 12.11
CA ARG A 89 17.17 4.14 12.97
C ARG A 89 15.82 4.25 12.28
N MET A 90 14.93 3.31 12.60
CA MET A 90 13.53 3.42 12.21
C MET A 90 12.92 4.69 12.82
N PRO A 91 12.16 5.51 12.06
CA PRO A 91 11.45 6.65 12.64
C PRO A 91 10.48 6.16 13.71
N LEU A 92 10.20 7.00 14.70
CA LEU A 92 9.21 6.70 15.74
C LEU A 92 7.81 6.63 15.12
N ALA A 93 7.47 7.59 14.27
CA ALA A 93 6.25 7.61 13.50
C ALA A 93 6.38 8.52 12.27
N ILE A 94 5.47 8.38 11.34
CA ILE A 94 5.14 9.42 10.36
C ILE A 94 3.74 9.93 10.63
N ILE A 95 3.52 11.21 10.43
CA ILE A 95 2.18 11.80 10.55
C ILE A 95 1.55 11.84 9.17
N VAL A 96 0.44 11.15 9.01
CA VAL A 96 -0.32 11.09 7.77
C VAL A 96 -1.66 11.75 7.98
N ARG A 97 -2.01 12.72 7.14
CA ARG A 97 -3.35 13.27 7.05
C ARG A 97 -4.15 12.45 6.06
N LEU A 98 -5.14 11.73 6.54
CA LEU A 98 -6.03 10.90 5.73
C LEU A 98 -6.93 11.75 4.83
N ASP A 99 -7.22 11.22 3.64
CA ASP A 99 -8.18 11.83 2.73
C ASP A 99 -9.62 11.67 3.28
N ASN A 100 -10.41 12.73 3.22
CA ASN A 100 -11.84 12.74 3.59
C ASN A 100 -12.17 12.31 5.03
N VAL A 101 -11.21 12.35 5.95
CA VAL A 101 -11.42 12.05 7.36
C VAL A 101 -11.33 13.33 8.17
N GLN A 102 -12.32 13.53 9.06
CA GLN A 102 -12.40 14.71 9.95
C GLN A 102 -12.22 14.36 11.43
N THR A 103 -12.03 13.08 11.72
CA THR A 103 -11.84 12.59 13.09
C THR A 103 -10.51 13.05 13.65
N GLU A 104 -10.51 13.40 14.90
CA GLU A 104 -9.36 13.88 15.65
C GLU A 104 -8.69 12.71 16.38
N PHE A 105 -7.56 12.22 15.85
CA PHE A 105 -6.86 11.06 16.41
C PHE A 105 -5.70 11.44 17.33
N LEU A 106 -5.05 12.57 17.04
CA LEU A 106 -3.90 13.00 17.82
C LEU A 106 -4.36 13.82 19.02
N PRO A 107 -3.78 13.60 20.21
CA PRO A 107 -4.17 14.34 21.39
C PRO A 107 -3.93 15.84 21.20
N PRO A 108 -4.81 16.70 21.73
CA PRO A 108 -4.60 18.13 21.74
C PRO A 108 -3.37 18.48 22.58
N LEU A 109 -2.76 19.62 22.23
CA LEU A 109 -1.62 20.23 22.95
C LEU A 109 -1.80 20.38 24.46
N PRO A 110 -0.68 20.42 25.24
CA PRO A 110 0.69 20.63 24.79
C PRO A 110 1.49 19.32 24.69
N CYS A 111 2.28 19.18 23.62
CA CYS A 111 3.26 18.11 23.61
C CYS A 111 4.52 18.53 24.39
N ASP A 112 5.13 17.61 25.08
CA ASP A 112 6.32 17.82 25.90
C ASP A 112 7.47 18.52 25.15
N LEU A 113 7.53 18.32 23.83
CA LEU A 113 8.52 18.94 22.95
C LEU A 113 8.34 20.46 22.82
N HIS A 114 7.09 20.97 22.81
CA HIS A 114 6.80 22.41 22.79
C HIS A 114 6.89 23.03 24.18
N ALA A 115 6.48 22.31 25.21
CA ALA A 115 6.63 22.76 26.57
C ALA A 115 8.11 22.98 26.96
N ALA A 116 9.01 22.12 26.45
CA ALA A 116 10.44 22.21 26.73
C ALA A 116 11.19 23.32 25.97
N THR A 117 10.70 23.71 24.78
CA THR A 117 11.43 24.64 23.89
C THR A 117 10.86 26.04 23.82
N GLY A 118 9.65 26.30 24.33
CA GLY A 118 8.99 27.61 24.28
C GLY A 118 8.76 28.13 22.84
N ALA A 119 9.03 27.32 21.83
CA ALA A 119 9.04 27.75 20.45
C ALA A 119 7.69 27.50 19.79
N VAL A 120 7.06 28.56 19.33
CA VAL A 120 5.86 28.55 18.50
C VAL A 120 6.23 28.08 17.07
N ARG A 121 6.77 26.89 16.94
CA ARG A 121 6.95 26.26 15.63
C ARG A 121 5.88 25.20 15.44
N SER A 122 5.31 25.13 14.23
CA SER A 122 4.36 24.08 13.89
C SER A 122 4.99 22.70 14.16
N CYS A 123 4.34 21.94 15.03
CA CYS A 123 4.74 20.59 15.36
C CYS A 123 3.67 19.64 14.79
N PRO A 124 4.02 18.67 13.96
CA PRO A 124 3.02 17.76 13.39
C PRO A 124 2.18 17.02 14.45
N ARG A 125 2.71 16.83 15.65
CA ARG A 125 1.98 16.25 16.79
C ARG A 125 1.10 17.25 17.52
N CYS A 126 1.47 18.53 17.46
CA CYS A 126 0.79 19.59 18.19
C CYS A 126 -0.18 20.39 17.32
N ASP A 127 0.12 20.53 16.04
CA ASP A 127 -0.78 21.15 15.07
C ASP A 127 -1.92 20.18 14.81
N PHE A 128 -2.86 20.23 15.75
CA PHE A 128 -4.08 19.48 15.69
C PHE A 128 -4.76 19.72 14.34
N ARG A 129 -4.79 18.67 13.52
CA ARG A 129 -5.44 18.69 12.21
C ARG A 129 -6.39 17.52 12.11
N PRO A 130 -7.65 17.74 11.81
CA PRO A 130 -8.58 16.65 11.55
C PRO A 130 -8.01 15.67 10.53
N GLY A 131 -8.19 14.38 10.77
CA GLY A 131 -7.70 13.31 9.91
C GLY A 131 -6.21 12.98 10.03
N CYS A 132 -5.43 13.65 10.88
CA CYS A 132 -4.03 13.32 11.10
C CYS A 132 -3.89 12.14 12.06
N ILE A 133 -3.12 11.13 11.65
CA ILE A 133 -2.78 9.94 12.45
C ILE A 133 -1.26 9.78 12.55
N ALA A 134 -0.80 9.19 13.64
CA ALA A 134 0.58 8.72 13.78
C ALA A 134 0.70 7.29 13.29
N VAL A 135 1.43 7.07 12.21
CA VAL A 135 1.69 5.75 11.65
C VAL A 135 3.04 5.27 12.14
N GLU A 136 3.03 4.35 13.08
CA GLU A 136 4.21 3.75 13.67
C GLU A 136 4.71 2.55 12.87
N PRO A 137 6.02 2.21 12.96
CA PRO A 137 6.55 1.00 12.36
C PRO A 137 5.91 -0.25 12.96
N GLN A 138 5.41 -1.13 12.10
CA GLN A 138 4.84 -2.43 12.47
C GLN A 138 5.84 -3.55 12.19
N THR A 139 5.70 -4.65 12.95
CA THR A 139 6.50 -5.86 12.75
C THR A 139 5.63 -6.94 12.11
N SER A 140 6.12 -7.56 11.04
CA SER A 140 5.45 -8.68 10.39
C SER A 140 5.46 -9.93 11.29
N ARG A 141 4.59 -10.88 10.97
CA ARG A 141 4.79 -12.25 11.46
C ARG A 141 6.07 -12.81 10.89
N SER A 142 6.69 -13.73 11.63
CA SER A 142 7.87 -14.45 11.18
C SER A 142 7.55 -15.28 9.91
N PHE A 143 8.36 -15.14 8.88
CA PHE A 143 8.21 -15.83 7.60
C PHE A 143 9.53 -16.48 7.18
N PRO A 144 9.50 -17.63 6.46
CA PRO A 144 10.70 -18.27 5.98
C PRO A 144 11.28 -17.51 4.78
N VAL A 145 12.59 -17.45 4.73
CA VAL A 145 13.37 -16.92 3.60
C VAL A 145 14.46 -17.93 3.28
N ASP A 146 14.50 -18.37 2.04
CA ASP A 146 15.56 -19.22 1.54
C ASP A 146 16.66 -18.32 0.96
N ILE A 147 17.86 -18.47 1.50
CA ILE A 147 19.03 -17.67 1.17
C ILE A 147 20.08 -18.58 0.58
N GLU A 148 20.48 -18.30 -0.66
CA GLU A 148 21.58 -19.00 -1.29
C GLU A 148 22.92 -18.53 -0.70
N SER A 149 23.86 -19.45 -0.53
CA SER A 149 25.24 -19.12 -0.21
C SER A 149 25.84 -18.25 -1.32
N PRO A 150 26.76 -17.31 -1.02
CA PRO A 150 27.47 -16.55 -2.04
C PRO A 150 28.18 -17.40 -3.10
N THR A 151 28.48 -18.66 -2.77
CA THR A 151 29.09 -19.63 -3.69
C THR A 151 28.04 -20.46 -4.44
N GLY A 152 26.75 -20.34 -4.12
CA GLY A 152 25.67 -21.09 -4.76
C GLY A 152 25.59 -22.58 -4.42
N ASP A 153 26.46 -23.08 -3.53
CA ASP A 153 26.58 -24.51 -3.17
C ASP A 153 25.64 -24.92 -2.02
N MET A 154 25.06 -23.98 -1.30
CA MET A 154 24.17 -24.24 -0.16
C MET A 154 23.00 -23.26 -0.13
N CYS A 155 21.84 -23.77 0.32
CA CYS A 155 20.66 -22.95 0.59
C CYS A 155 20.32 -23.02 2.09
N TYR A 156 20.10 -21.88 2.71
CA TYR A 156 19.74 -21.77 4.11
C TYR A 156 18.31 -21.25 4.23
N SER A 157 17.47 -21.93 5.00
CA SER A 157 16.14 -21.43 5.32
C SER A 157 16.20 -20.72 6.68
N LEU A 158 15.99 -19.41 6.67
CA LEU A 158 15.95 -18.57 7.86
C LEU A 158 14.54 -18.10 8.13
N ARG A 159 14.18 -17.98 9.40
CA ARG A 159 12.94 -17.28 9.80
C ARG A 159 13.27 -15.85 10.18
N VAL A 160 12.64 -14.93 9.48
CA VAL A 160 12.88 -13.48 9.66
C VAL A 160 11.58 -12.76 9.97
N GLU A 161 11.70 -11.61 10.62
CA GLU A 161 10.63 -10.66 10.83
C GLU A 161 11.03 -9.34 10.18
N ARG A 162 10.08 -8.66 9.58
CA ARG A 162 10.30 -7.34 9.00
C ARG A 162 9.62 -6.29 9.86
N ARG A 163 10.38 -5.29 10.28
CA ARG A 163 9.83 -4.09 10.92
C ARG A 163 9.95 -2.93 9.96
N GLN A 164 8.80 -2.33 9.59
CA GLN A 164 8.76 -1.21 8.65
C GLN A 164 7.46 -0.41 8.82
N LEU A 165 7.44 0.82 8.29
CA LEU A 165 6.23 1.61 8.18
C LEU A 165 5.22 0.92 7.26
N PRO A 166 3.96 0.75 7.68
CA PRO A 166 2.90 0.09 6.88
C PRO A 166 2.32 1.05 5.83
N ILE A 167 3.17 1.58 4.98
CA ILE A 167 2.79 2.52 3.91
C ILE A 167 3.42 2.14 2.58
N THR A 168 2.78 2.57 1.52
CA THR A 168 3.32 2.56 0.16
C THR A 168 2.96 3.86 -0.56
N ILE A 169 3.67 4.15 -1.65
CA ILE A 169 3.34 5.30 -2.48
C ILE A 169 1.95 5.12 -3.12
N ARG A 170 1.10 6.13 -3.03
CA ARG A 170 -0.24 6.10 -3.63
C ARG A 170 -0.21 6.04 -5.16
N ALA A 171 0.81 6.65 -5.76
CA ALA A 171 0.97 6.70 -7.21
C ALA A 171 1.14 5.32 -7.87
N ALA A 172 1.62 4.31 -7.10
CA ALA A 172 1.72 2.94 -7.58
C ALA A 172 0.63 2.07 -6.96
N SER A 173 -0.19 1.46 -7.81
CA SER A 173 -1.37 0.72 -7.39
C SER A 173 -1.50 -0.58 -8.17
N THR A 174 -2.09 -1.60 -7.54
CA THR A 174 -2.51 -2.81 -8.26
C THR A 174 -3.85 -2.55 -8.94
N LEU A 175 -4.14 -3.33 -9.96
CA LEU A 175 -5.39 -3.20 -10.71
C LEU A 175 -6.63 -3.41 -9.81
N HIS A 176 -6.54 -4.30 -8.83
CA HIS A 176 -7.64 -4.55 -7.89
C HIS A 176 -7.99 -3.31 -7.04
N THR A 177 -7.01 -2.52 -6.68
CA THR A 177 -7.24 -1.29 -5.89
C THR A 177 -7.79 -0.13 -6.74
N LEU A 178 -7.77 -0.26 -8.06
CA LEU A 178 -8.39 0.70 -8.97
C LEU A 178 -9.88 0.40 -9.24
N GLN A 179 -10.40 -0.73 -8.79
CA GLN A 179 -11.83 -1.04 -8.95
C GLN A 179 -12.69 0.00 -8.21
N GLY A 180 -13.65 0.58 -8.91
CA GLY A 180 -14.54 1.60 -8.35
C GLY A 180 -13.94 3.01 -8.21
N VAL A 181 -12.66 3.21 -8.56
CA VAL A 181 -11.98 4.50 -8.47
C VAL A 181 -11.79 5.09 -9.86
N THR A 182 -12.09 6.38 -10.03
CA THR A 182 -11.69 7.14 -11.23
C THR A 182 -10.24 7.57 -11.06
N ALA A 183 -9.40 7.26 -12.07
CA ALA A 183 -7.97 7.57 -12.04
C ALA A 183 -7.72 9.00 -12.54
N GLU A 184 -7.83 9.98 -11.68
CA GLU A 184 -7.49 11.37 -11.98
C GLU A 184 -6.10 11.74 -11.44
N PRO A 185 -5.30 12.52 -12.19
CA PRO A 185 -5.59 13.14 -13.50
C PRO A 185 -5.38 12.22 -14.70
N GLY A 186 -5.07 10.94 -14.49
CA GLY A 186 -4.85 9.95 -15.54
C GLY A 186 -4.20 8.69 -15.00
N LEU A 187 -3.93 7.73 -15.89
CA LEU A 187 -3.38 6.43 -15.57
C LEU A 187 -2.19 6.10 -16.47
N ILE A 188 -1.07 5.72 -15.88
CA ILE A 188 0.03 5.06 -16.58
C ILE A 188 -0.11 3.57 -16.32
N PHE A 189 -0.42 2.79 -17.34
CA PHE A 189 -0.65 1.37 -17.21
C PHE A 189 0.43 0.55 -17.90
N HIS A 190 1.06 -0.36 -17.15
CA HIS A 190 2.03 -1.32 -17.66
C HIS A 190 1.35 -2.66 -17.92
N TRP A 191 1.22 -3.05 -19.19
CA TRP A 191 0.49 -4.23 -19.67
C TRP A 191 1.23 -5.55 -19.44
N LYS A 192 1.96 -5.70 -18.34
CA LYS A 192 2.64 -6.94 -18.00
C LYS A 192 1.75 -7.79 -17.09
N PHE A 193 1.07 -8.75 -17.67
CA PHE A 193 0.26 -9.68 -16.91
C PHE A 193 1.10 -10.85 -16.37
N PRO A 194 0.77 -11.36 -15.17
CA PRO A 194 1.34 -12.60 -14.67
C PRO A 194 1.07 -13.78 -15.61
N ARG A 195 2.01 -14.72 -15.70
CA ARG A 195 1.88 -15.89 -16.59
C ARG A 195 0.68 -16.79 -16.26
N PHE A 196 0.23 -16.77 -15.01
CA PHE A 196 -0.88 -17.58 -14.51
C PHE A 196 -2.25 -16.93 -14.71
N PHE A 197 -2.33 -15.73 -15.32
CA PHE A 197 -3.62 -15.12 -15.62
C PHE A 197 -4.36 -15.95 -16.68
N SER A 198 -5.59 -16.39 -16.31
CA SER A 198 -6.54 -16.91 -17.29
C SER A 198 -6.99 -15.82 -18.27
N ASP A 199 -7.59 -16.21 -19.38
CA ASP A 199 -8.11 -15.24 -20.35
C ASP A 199 -9.22 -14.37 -19.73
N GLU A 200 -10.02 -14.92 -18.81
CA GLU A 200 -11.00 -14.17 -18.02
C GLU A 200 -10.35 -13.09 -17.16
N LEU A 201 -9.33 -13.45 -16.40
CA LEU A 201 -8.61 -12.49 -15.54
C LEU A 201 -7.90 -11.43 -16.37
N ARG A 202 -7.38 -11.81 -17.54
CA ARG A 202 -6.72 -10.88 -18.45
C ARG A 202 -7.75 -9.90 -19.04
N TRP A 203 -8.90 -10.39 -19.45
CA TRP A 203 -9.98 -9.54 -19.96
C TRP A 203 -10.49 -8.58 -18.90
N LEU A 204 -10.76 -9.05 -17.68
CA LEU A 204 -11.15 -8.21 -16.55
C LEU A 204 -10.10 -7.14 -16.22
N ALA A 205 -8.84 -7.50 -16.26
CA ALA A 205 -7.73 -6.58 -16.05
C ALA A 205 -7.71 -5.46 -17.10
N ILE A 206 -7.90 -5.83 -18.38
CA ILE A 206 -8.00 -4.87 -19.49
C ILE A 206 -9.21 -3.97 -19.31
N TYR A 207 -10.37 -4.53 -19.02
CA TYR A 207 -11.60 -3.77 -18.78
C TYR A 207 -11.44 -2.76 -17.63
N VAL A 208 -10.89 -3.18 -16.50
CA VAL A 208 -10.65 -2.27 -15.36
C VAL A 208 -9.68 -1.16 -15.77
N ALA A 209 -8.55 -1.47 -16.41
CA ALA A 209 -7.57 -0.48 -16.83
C ALA A 209 -8.15 0.57 -17.79
N LEU A 210 -8.94 0.14 -18.76
CA LEU A 210 -9.53 1.04 -19.78
C LEU A 210 -10.71 1.86 -19.24
N SER A 211 -11.41 1.37 -18.21
CA SER A 211 -12.58 2.03 -17.64
C SER A 211 -12.26 3.01 -16.51
N ARG A 212 -10.99 3.12 -16.08
CA ARG A 212 -10.62 3.98 -14.93
C ARG A 212 -10.25 5.40 -15.30
N PRO A 213 -9.48 5.68 -16.38
CA PRO A 213 -9.18 7.05 -16.75
C PRO A 213 -10.46 7.77 -17.27
N PRO A 214 -10.63 9.07 -16.98
CA PRO A 214 -11.79 9.83 -17.45
C PRO A 214 -11.89 9.91 -18.97
N SER A 215 -10.76 9.80 -19.66
CA SER A 215 -10.69 9.78 -21.13
C SER A 215 -9.48 8.98 -21.61
N PHE A 216 -9.51 8.50 -22.86
CA PHE A 216 -8.36 7.80 -23.46
C PHE A 216 -7.11 8.66 -23.56
N GLY A 217 -7.24 9.99 -23.68
CA GLY A 217 -6.10 10.91 -23.66
C GLY A 217 -5.36 10.97 -22.33
N GLN A 218 -5.96 10.47 -21.25
CA GLN A 218 -5.38 10.38 -19.92
C GLN A 218 -4.84 8.98 -19.58
N LEU A 219 -4.81 8.07 -20.56
CA LEU A 219 -4.21 6.74 -20.43
C LEU A 219 -2.87 6.70 -21.15
N ILE A 220 -1.79 6.52 -20.41
CA ILE A 220 -0.47 6.22 -20.95
C ILE A 220 -0.24 4.72 -20.87
N SER A 221 0.03 4.09 -21.98
CA SER A 221 0.23 2.65 -22.09
C SER A 221 1.70 2.29 -22.26
N ILE A 222 2.22 1.39 -21.44
CA ILE A 222 3.56 0.83 -21.56
C ILE A 222 3.46 -0.65 -21.89
N GLY A 223 4.02 -1.06 -23.03
CA GLY A 223 4.08 -2.46 -23.44
C GLY A 223 2.70 -3.05 -23.79
N LEU A 224 2.00 -2.50 -24.75
CA LEU A 224 0.70 -3.02 -25.22
C LEU A 224 0.76 -4.52 -25.49
N PRO A 225 -0.20 -5.32 -24.97
CA PRO A 225 -0.24 -6.74 -25.23
C PRO A 225 -0.57 -7.02 -26.69
N LYS A 226 0.06 -8.06 -27.24
CA LYS A 226 -0.30 -8.56 -28.58
C LYS A 226 -1.77 -9.00 -28.59
N GLY A 227 -2.51 -8.67 -29.63
CA GLY A 227 -3.92 -9.04 -29.77
C GLY A 227 -4.88 -8.28 -28.83
N LEU A 228 -4.48 -7.14 -28.27
CA LEU A 228 -5.36 -6.32 -27.43
C LEU A 228 -6.67 -5.97 -28.14
N ARG A 229 -6.59 -5.65 -29.42
CA ARG A 229 -7.75 -5.34 -30.25
C ARG A 229 -8.72 -6.51 -30.33
N ASP A 230 -8.21 -7.71 -30.63
CA ASP A 230 -9.01 -8.93 -30.74
C ASP A 230 -9.69 -9.28 -29.41
N ILE A 231 -8.99 -9.04 -28.26
CA ILE A 231 -9.55 -9.25 -26.93
C ILE A 231 -10.71 -8.26 -26.65
N ILE A 232 -10.58 -7.01 -27.09
CA ILE A 232 -11.63 -5.99 -26.88
C ILE A 232 -12.81 -6.25 -27.80
N GLU A 233 -12.56 -6.51 -29.07
CA GLU A 233 -13.60 -6.76 -30.09
C GLU A 233 -14.34 -8.10 -29.85
N GLY A 234 -13.66 -9.10 -29.29
CA GLY A 234 -14.24 -10.38 -28.91
C GLY A 234 -15.18 -10.29 -27.69
N GLY A 235 -15.13 -9.19 -26.97
CA GLY A 235 -15.98 -8.99 -25.77
C GLY A 235 -15.59 -9.86 -24.57
N PRO A 236 -16.43 -9.88 -23.54
CA PRO A 236 -16.16 -10.66 -22.33
C PRO A 236 -16.24 -12.17 -22.61
N PRO A 237 -15.33 -12.98 -22.05
CA PRO A 237 -15.40 -14.43 -22.13
C PRO A 237 -16.74 -14.99 -21.63
N GLU A 238 -17.22 -16.06 -22.27
CA GLU A 238 -18.54 -16.65 -21.99
C GLU A 238 -18.73 -17.02 -20.51
N GLY A 239 -17.69 -17.49 -19.83
CA GLY A 239 -17.74 -17.81 -18.41
C GLY A 239 -18.05 -16.60 -17.52
N ILE A 240 -17.61 -15.40 -17.93
CA ILE A 240 -17.95 -14.15 -17.23
C ILE A 240 -19.44 -13.84 -17.45
N LEU A 241 -19.92 -13.90 -18.68
CA LEU A 241 -21.30 -13.60 -19.03
C LEU A 241 -22.26 -14.56 -18.32
N THR A 242 -21.96 -15.85 -18.33
CA THR A 242 -22.77 -16.87 -17.66
C THR A 242 -22.88 -16.60 -16.15
N ARG A 243 -21.75 -16.29 -15.50
CA ARG A 243 -21.71 -15.97 -14.07
C ARG A 243 -22.50 -14.71 -13.73
N PHE A 244 -22.35 -13.65 -14.53
CA PHE A 244 -23.14 -12.44 -14.36
C PHE A 244 -24.64 -12.68 -14.53
N ASN A 245 -25.05 -13.40 -15.54
CA ASN A 245 -26.45 -13.70 -15.80
C ASN A 245 -27.06 -14.52 -14.66
N SER A 246 -26.35 -15.55 -14.15
CA SER A 246 -26.82 -16.32 -12.98
C SER A 246 -26.96 -15.43 -11.74
N MET A 247 -25.97 -14.58 -11.47
CA MET A 247 -26.02 -13.67 -10.33
C MET A 247 -27.16 -12.65 -10.45
N PHE A 248 -27.43 -12.11 -11.63
CA PHE A 248 -28.56 -11.21 -11.85
C PHE A 248 -29.90 -11.91 -11.64
N GLN A 249 -30.06 -13.14 -12.12
CA GLN A 249 -31.26 -13.93 -11.90
C GLN A 249 -31.48 -14.20 -10.40
N GLU A 250 -30.44 -14.57 -9.66
CA GLU A 250 -30.54 -14.78 -8.22
C GLU A 250 -30.92 -13.49 -7.47
N LEU A 251 -30.32 -12.34 -7.86
CA LEU A 251 -30.64 -11.03 -7.29
C LEU A 251 -32.08 -10.63 -7.60
N GLU A 252 -32.56 -10.85 -8.83
CA GLU A 252 -33.93 -10.58 -9.23
C GLU A 252 -34.93 -11.36 -8.38
N VAL A 253 -34.74 -12.69 -8.27
CA VAL A 253 -35.59 -13.56 -7.43
C VAL A 253 -35.58 -13.11 -5.96
N SER A 254 -34.39 -12.84 -5.40
CA SER A 254 -34.25 -12.42 -4.01
C SER A 254 -34.91 -11.05 -3.75
N THR A 255 -34.82 -10.14 -4.72
CA THR A 255 -35.44 -8.82 -4.64
C THR A 255 -36.96 -8.91 -4.68
N HIS A 256 -37.52 -9.72 -5.56
CA HIS A 256 -38.96 -9.97 -5.64
C HIS A 256 -39.51 -10.61 -4.36
N LEU A 257 -38.81 -11.61 -3.81
CA LEU A 257 -39.21 -12.24 -2.53
C LEU A 257 -39.16 -11.24 -1.38
N ARG A 258 -38.16 -10.39 -1.33
CA ARG A 258 -38.03 -9.37 -0.29
C ARG A 258 -39.11 -8.29 -0.43
N ALA A 259 -39.39 -7.84 -1.65
CA ALA A 259 -40.47 -6.89 -1.90
C ALA A 259 -41.85 -7.47 -1.50
N ALA A 260 -42.13 -8.71 -1.92
CA ALA A 260 -43.39 -9.39 -1.53
C ALA A 260 -43.54 -9.51 -0.03
N LYS A 261 -42.45 -9.82 0.69
CA LYS A 261 -42.47 -9.86 2.17
C LYS A 261 -42.79 -8.50 2.77
N ILE A 262 -42.13 -7.44 2.29
CA ILE A 262 -42.37 -6.07 2.79
C ILE A 262 -43.83 -5.65 2.52
N MET A 263 -44.36 -5.95 1.33
CA MET A 263 -45.76 -5.64 1.01
C MET A 263 -46.73 -6.39 1.92
N ALA A 264 -46.46 -7.67 2.21
CA ALA A 264 -47.28 -8.46 3.15
C ALA A 264 -47.22 -7.90 4.58
N ASP A 265 -46.04 -7.50 5.06
CA ASP A 265 -45.83 -6.90 6.39
C ASP A 265 -46.53 -5.53 6.52
N LEU A 266 -46.71 -4.82 5.42
CA LEU A 266 -47.37 -3.50 5.36
C LEU A 266 -48.90 -3.60 5.11
N ASN A 267 -49.47 -4.84 4.97
CA ASN A 267 -50.87 -5.08 4.60
C ASN A 267 -51.31 -4.34 3.30
N TRP A 268 -50.42 -4.28 2.33
CA TRP A 268 -50.66 -3.70 1.00
C TRP A 268 -51.14 -4.77 0.02
#